data_9d83537595b74af1008ef9955503517f
#
_entry.id   9d83537595b74af1008ef9955503517f
#
_cell.length_a   1.000
_cell.length_b   1.000
_cell.length_c   1.000
_cell.angle_alpha   90.00
_cell.angle_beta   90.00
_cell.angle_gamma   90.00
#
_symmetry.space_group_name_H-M   'P 1'
#
loop_
_entity.id
_entity.type
_entity.pdbx_description
1 polymer ?
#
loop_
_entity_poly.entity_id
_entity_poly.type
_entity_poly.pdbx_seq_one_letter_code
_entity_poly.pdbx_strand_id
1 'polypeptide(L)'
;MNEQQVLQVQKKGSLRWLWMVLVILGVVLLVPMVLTIGIIASLSYAESHRPTVGDAINASGQYYKAIQRHDYTSAYNSLDRNATIAVHSRPVLMNSVDTLATASKALDTQDGMISSYTVTGGNFEQGRNIVDLTMKVTRTGQSYDVHIKLELVSRNWKILSADGV
;
A
#
# COMPACT_ATOMS: atom_id res chain seq x y z
N MET A 1 21.29 25.16 74.58
CA MET A 1 20.95 24.92 73.18
C MET A 1 19.44 24.93 73.11
N ASN A 2 18.87 25.90 72.36
CA ASN A 2 17.44 26.21 72.37
C ASN A 2 16.65 25.15 71.58
N GLU A 3 15.61 24.56 72.19
CA GLU A 3 14.69 23.60 71.54
C GLU A 3 14.09 24.10 70.19
N GLN A 4 14.02 25.42 70.01
CA GLN A 4 13.54 26.01 68.74
C GLN A 4 14.44 25.78 67.54
N GLN A 5 15.75 25.55 67.71
CA GLN A 5 16.65 25.22 66.57
C GLN A 5 16.52 23.77 66.08
N VAL A 6 16.12 22.86 66.95
CA VAL A 6 15.94 21.45 66.55
C VAL A 6 14.69 21.26 65.71
N LEU A 7 13.62 22.01 65.99
CA LEU A 7 12.36 21.96 65.21
C LEU A 7 12.49 22.54 63.78
N GLN A 8 13.38 23.50 63.58
CA GLN A 8 13.58 24.10 62.25
C GLN A 8 14.37 23.21 61.29
N VAL A 9 15.30 22.40 61.81
CA VAL A 9 16.11 21.44 60.99
C VAL A 9 15.24 20.29 60.48
N GLN A 10 14.30 19.82 61.28
CA GLN A 10 13.41 18.72 60.90
C GLN A 10 12.41 19.10 59.79
N LYS A 11 11.97 20.35 59.75
CA LYS A 11 10.98 20.85 58.80
C LYS A 11 11.56 21.03 57.36
N LYS A 12 12.87 21.26 57.23
CA LYS A 12 13.54 21.44 55.94
C LYS A 12 13.82 20.16 55.21
N GLY A 13 14.00 19.07 55.90
CA GLY A 13 14.24 17.74 55.30
C GLY A 13 12.99 17.12 54.70
N SER A 14 11.83 17.29 55.35
CA SER A 14 10.56 16.72 54.91
C SER A 14 10.04 17.30 53.58
N LEU A 15 10.28 18.60 53.40
CA LEU A 15 9.81 19.28 52.16
C LEU A 15 10.58 18.84 50.89
N ARG A 16 11.89 18.60 51.03
CA ARG A 16 12.72 18.09 49.94
C ARG A 16 12.37 16.65 49.57
N TRP A 17 12.07 15.84 50.56
CA TRP A 17 11.65 14.44 50.34
C TRP A 17 10.28 14.38 49.64
N LEU A 18 9.35 15.23 50.04
CA LEU A 18 8.01 15.33 49.43
C LEU A 18 8.10 15.76 47.96
N TRP A 19 8.99 16.70 47.64
CA TRP A 19 9.25 17.09 46.25
C TRP A 19 9.85 15.95 45.40
N MET A 20 10.78 15.17 45.93
CA MET A 20 11.34 14.02 45.23
C MET A 20 10.27 12.94 44.99
N VAL A 21 9.42 12.66 45.94
CA VAL A 21 8.33 11.70 45.77
C VAL A 21 7.33 12.16 44.72
N LEU A 22 6.99 13.44 44.70
CA LEU A 22 6.09 14.04 43.71
C LEU A 22 6.66 13.98 42.27
N VAL A 23 7.96 14.23 42.12
CA VAL A 23 8.64 14.13 40.81
C VAL A 23 8.68 12.69 40.32
N ILE A 24 9.02 11.73 41.19
CA ILE A 24 9.05 10.30 40.85
C ILE A 24 7.65 9.81 40.48
N LEU A 25 6.63 10.18 41.25
CA LEU A 25 5.24 9.83 40.96
C LEU A 25 4.77 10.43 39.62
N GLY A 26 5.14 11.67 39.33
CA GLY A 26 4.84 12.32 38.06
C GLY A 26 5.48 11.61 36.86
N VAL A 27 6.74 11.22 36.98
CA VAL A 27 7.44 10.48 35.92
C VAL A 27 6.84 9.08 35.72
N VAL A 28 6.53 8.36 36.80
CA VAL A 28 5.92 7.02 36.74
C VAL A 28 4.53 7.05 36.10
N LEU A 29 3.76 8.12 36.25
CA LEU A 29 2.44 8.28 35.63
C LEU A 29 2.53 8.79 34.18
N LEU A 30 3.48 9.67 33.85
CA LEU A 30 3.61 10.24 32.51
C LEU A 30 4.16 9.25 31.48
N VAL A 31 5.12 8.40 31.86
CA VAL A 31 5.75 7.46 30.93
C VAL A 31 4.74 6.46 30.31
N PRO A 32 3.89 5.78 31.07
CA PRO A 32 2.91 4.87 30.47
C PRO A 32 1.85 5.60 29.64
N MET A 33 1.49 6.85 30.01
CA MET A 33 0.52 7.64 29.25
C MET A 33 1.05 8.02 27.86
N VAL A 34 2.31 8.42 27.75
CA VAL A 34 2.95 8.74 26.47
C VAL A 34 3.10 7.49 25.60
N LEU A 35 3.47 6.35 26.22
CA LEU A 35 3.59 5.08 25.48
C LEU A 35 2.24 4.59 24.94
N THR A 36 1.15 4.69 25.72
CA THR A 36 -0.18 4.28 25.27
C THR A 36 -0.71 5.16 24.13
N ILE A 37 -0.51 6.48 24.21
CA ILE A 37 -0.88 7.39 23.11
C ILE A 37 -0.08 7.08 21.84
N GLY A 38 1.21 6.83 21.96
CA GLY A 38 2.06 6.45 20.82
C GLY A 38 1.62 5.16 20.14
N ILE A 39 1.24 4.13 20.91
CA ILE A 39 0.74 2.85 20.37
C ILE A 39 -0.61 3.04 19.68
N ILE A 40 -1.55 3.76 20.30
CA ILE A 40 -2.87 4.00 19.71
C ILE A 40 -2.74 4.81 18.42
N ALA A 41 -1.90 5.85 18.39
CA ALA A 41 -1.66 6.65 17.20
C ALA A 41 -1.02 5.81 16.07
N SER A 42 -0.08 4.93 16.39
CA SER A 42 0.55 4.06 15.38
C SER A 42 -0.40 3.01 14.81
N LEU A 43 -1.28 2.45 15.63
CA LEU A 43 -2.30 1.50 15.19
C LEU A 43 -3.36 2.16 14.29
N SER A 44 -3.88 3.31 14.69
CA SER A 44 -4.85 4.05 13.88
C SER A 44 -4.25 4.56 12.57
N TYR A 45 -2.98 4.97 12.55
CA TYR A 45 -2.28 5.33 11.32
C TYR A 45 -2.11 4.12 10.39
N ALA A 46 -1.76 2.95 10.91
CA ALA A 46 -1.60 1.72 10.12
C ALA A 46 -2.94 1.25 9.52
N GLU A 47 -4.04 1.44 10.23
CA GLU A 47 -5.37 1.02 9.79
C GLU A 47 -5.94 1.97 8.72
N SER A 48 -5.72 3.28 8.83
CA SER A 48 -6.17 4.27 7.85
C SER A 48 -5.41 4.22 6.51
N HIS A 49 -4.28 3.50 6.45
CA HIS A 49 -3.45 3.34 5.24
C HIS A 49 -3.44 1.91 4.70
N ARG A 50 -4.46 1.11 5.03
CA ARG A 50 -4.62 -0.21 4.40
C ARG A 50 -5.04 -0.01 2.94
N PRO A 51 -4.30 -0.61 1.99
CA PRO A 51 -4.67 -0.55 0.57
C PRO A 51 -6.07 -1.13 0.36
N THR A 52 -6.86 -0.42 -0.41
CA THR A 52 -8.26 -0.72 -0.70
C THR A 52 -8.43 -1.34 -2.09
N VAL A 53 -9.62 -1.83 -2.39
CA VAL A 53 -10.00 -2.24 -3.76
C VAL A 53 -9.89 -1.06 -4.73
N GLY A 54 -10.20 0.16 -4.27
CA GLY A 54 -10.01 1.37 -5.06
C GLY A 54 -8.55 1.58 -5.50
N ASP A 55 -7.59 1.23 -4.63
CA ASP A 55 -6.16 1.30 -4.97
C ASP A 55 -5.77 0.24 -5.98
N ALA A 56 -6.39 -0.96 -5.97
CA ALA A 56 -6.20 -1.99 -6.98
C ALA A 56 -6.74 -1.52 -8.37
N ILE A 57 -7.90 -0.88 -8.38
CA ILE A 57 -8.47 -0.27 -9.58
C ILE A 57 -7.53 0.81 -10.14
N ASN A 58 -7.01 1.66 -9.26
CA ASN A 58 -6.05 2.70 -9.66
C ASN A 58 -4.74 2.09 -10.20
N ALA A 59 -4.23 1.02 -9.58
CA ALA A 59 -3.01 0.34 -10.02
C ALA A 59 -3.19 -0.26 -11.43
N SER A 60 -4.32 -0.92 -11.69
CA SER A 60 -4.63 -1.45 -13.02
C SER A 60 -4.79 -0.32 -14.07
N GLY A 61 -5.43 0.78 -13.69
CA GLY A 61 -5.55 1.96 -14.55
C GLY A 61 -4.19 2.60 -14.88
N GLN A 62 -3.29 2.69 -13.91
CA GLN A 62 -1.92 3.19 -14.14
C GLN A 62 -1.14 2.28 -15.10
N TYR A 63 -1.28 0.97 -14.98
CA TYR A 63 -0.67 0.00 -15.89
C TYR A 63 -1.12 0.25 -17.34
N TYR A 64 -2.43 0.28 -17.59
CA TYR A 64 -2.95 0.52 -18.97
C TYR A 64 -2.57 1.91 -19.50
N LYS A 65 -2.55 2.92 -18.64
CA LYS A 65 -2.09 4.26 -19.01
C LYS A 65 -0.61 4.26 -19.43
N ALA A 66 0.23 3.48 -18.75
CA ALA A 66 1.63 3.35 -19.10
C ALA A 66 1.80 2.60 -20.43
N ILE A 67 1.07 1.49 -20.64
CA ILE A 67 1.05 0.77 -21.92
C ILE A 67 0.62 1.70 -23.06
N GLN A 68 -0.48 2.44 -22.90
CA GLN A 68 -1.00 3.38 -23.89
C GLN A 68 0.02 4.45 -24.31
N ARG A 69 0.90 4.83 -23.37
CA ARG A 69 1.97 5.82 -23.59
C ARG A 69 3.29 5.21 -24.03
N HIS A 70 3.34 3.90 -24.20
CA HIS A 70 4.58 3.13 -24.46
C HIS A 70 5.65 3.31 -23.37
N ASP A 71 5.25 3.68 -22.14
CA ASP A 71 6.11 3.70 -20.95
C ASP A 71 6.17 2.29 -20.32
N TYR A 72 6.87 1.41 -21.01
CA TYR A 72 6.98 0.01 -20.62
C TYR A 72 7.72 -0.18 -19.28
N THR A 73 8.57 0.76 -18.91
CA THR A 73 9.25 0.72 -17.60
C THR A 73 8.24 0.91 -16.46
N SER A 74 7.40 1.93 -16.54
CA SER A 74 6.34 2.15 -15.54
C SER A 74 5.32 1.02 -15.53
N ALA A 75 4.93 0.51 -16.71
CA ALA A 75 4.04 -0.64 -16.81
C ALA A 75 4.64 -1.89 -16.16
N TYR A 76 5.90 -2.21 -16.46
CA TYR A 76 6.61 -3.36 -15.88
C TYR A 76 6.73 -3.25 -14.35
N ASN A 77 6.97 -2.07 -13.83
CA ASN A 77 7.04 -1.83 -12.38
C ASN A 77 5.68 -2.06 -11.67
N SER A 78 4.58 -2.09 -12.40
CA SER A 78 3.25 -2.43 -11.86
C SER A 78 3.00 -3.94 -11.82
N LEU A 79 3.85 -4.74 -12.45
CA LEU A 79 3.75 -6.20 -12.47
C LEU A 79 4.40 -6.83 -11.24
N ASP A 80 3.94 -8.03 -10.87
CA ASP A 80 4.69 -8.93 -10.01
C ASP A 80 5.87 -9.54 -10.80
N ARG A 81 6.86 -10.06 -10.08
CA ARG A 81 8.06 -10.69 -10.68
C ARG A 81 7.74 -11.91 -11.53
N ASN A 82 6.65 -12.60 -11.20
CA ASN A 82 6.18 -13.80 -11.91
C ASN A 82 4.91 -13.49 -12.71
N ALA A 83 4.67 -12.24 -13.05
CA ALA A 83 3.47 -11.84 -13.76
C ALA A 83 3.39 -12.54 -15.13
N THR A 84 2.20 -13.05 -15.43
CA THR A 84 1.90 -13.71 -16.68
C THR A 84 0.82 -12.93 -17.41
N ILE A 85 1.09 -12.53 -18.65
CA ILE A 85 0.14 -11.82 -19.49
C ILE A 85 -0.13 -12.64 -20.75
N ALA A 86 -1.40 -12.80 -21.10
CA ALA A 86 -1.75 -13.51 -22.33
C ALA A 86 -1.53 -12.60 -23.53
N VAL A 87 -0.78 -13.11 -24.47
CA VAL A 87 -0.56 -12.52 -25.79
C VAL A 87 -1.11 -13.50 -26.82
N HIS A 88 -2.14 -13.10 -27.57
CA HIS A 88 -2.85 -14.00 -28.50
C HIS A 88 -3.30 -15.31 -27.82
N SER A 89 -3.92 -15.18 -26.64
CA SER A 89 -4.39 -16.30 -25.81
C SER A 89 -3.29 -17.24 -25.28
N ARG A 90 -2.02 -16.86 -25.41
CA ARG A 90 -0.89 -17.62 -24.86
C ARG A 90 -0.30 -16.89 -23.66
N PRO A 91 -0.22 -17.51 -22.50
CA PRO A 91 0.39 -16.90 -21.33
C PRO A 91 1.90 -16.73 -21.56
N VAL A 92 2.38 -15.49 -21.41
CA VAL A 92 3.79 -15.13 -21.52
C VAL A 92 4.26 -14.58 -20.18
N LEU A 93 5.35 -15.13 -19.65
CA LEU A 93 5.97 -14.63 -18.42
C LEU A 93 6.66 -13.29 -18.71
N MET A 94 6.27 -12.25 -17.99
CA MET A 94 6.83 -10.91 -18.13
C MET A 94 8.08 -10.76 -17.26
N ASN A 95 9.19 -11.31 -17.71
CA ASN A 95 10.47 -11.34 -16.97
C ASN A 95 11.36 -10.12 -17.20
N SER A 96 11.00 -9.24 -18.12
CA SER A 96 11.75 -8.00 -18.40
C SER A 96 10.87 -6.93 -19.05
N VAL A 97 11.34 -5.69 -19.02
CA VAL A 97 10.72 -4.56 -19.73
C VAL A 97 10.66 -4.82 -21.24
N ASP A 98 11.71 -5.44 -21.79
CA ASP A 98 11.78 -5.74 -23.23
C ASP A 98 10.76 -6.82 -23.65
N THR A 99 10.52 -7.81 -22.78
CA THR A 99 9.46 -8.82 -23.02
C THR A 99 8.08 -8.15 -23.06
N LEU A 100 7.78 -7.27 -22.11
CA LEU A 100 6.53 -6.53 -22.08
C LEU A 100 6.39 -5.60 -23.29
N ALA A 101 7.44 -4.88 -23.65
CA ALA A 101 7.46 -3.99 -24.81
C ALA A 101 7.21 -4.76 -26.11
N THR A 102 7.82 -5.91 -26.29
CA THR A 102 7.65 -6.77 -27.45
C THR A 102 6.21 -7.29 -27.56
N ALA A 103 5.66 -7.77 -26.43
CA ALA A 103 4.29 -8.24 -26.35
C ALA A 103 3.28 -7.13 -26.68
N SER A 104 3.43 -5.95 -26.08
CA SER A 104 2.56 -4.79 -26.34
C SER A 104 2.60 -4.34 -27.80
N LYS A 105 3.80 -4.23 -28.38
CA LYS A 105 3.97 -3.83 -29.80
C LYS A 105 3.35 -4.83 -30.76
N ALA A 106 3.44 -6.13 -30.46
CA ALA A 106 2.81 -7.16 -31.27
C ALA A 106 1.29 -6.99 -31.30
N LEU A 107 0.67 -6.71 -30.14
CA LEU A 107 -0.76 -6.43 -30.06
C LEU A 107 -1.15 -5.09 -30.70
N ASP A 108 -0.35 -4.04 -30.53
CA ASP A 108 -0.57 -2.76 -31.20
C ASP A 108 -0.55 -2.88 -32.73
N THR A 109 0.31 -3.76 -33.24
CA THR A 109 0.41 -4.03 -34.68
C THR A 109 -0.81 -4.78 -35.21
N GLN A 110 -1.35 -5.72 -34.41
CA GLN A 110 -2.46 -6.55 -34.83
C GLN A 110 -3.82 -5.88 -34.59
N ASP A 111 -4.03 -5.32 -33.39
CA ASP A 111 -5.34 -4.88 -32.90
C ASP A 111 -5.45 -3.35 -32.81
N GLY A 112 -4.37 -2.65 -33.15
CA GLY A 112 -4.24 -1.21 -32.97
C GLY A 112 -3.90 -0.78 -31.57
N MET A 113 -3.63 0.51 -31.40
CA MET A 113 -3.26 1.09 -30.10
C MET A 113 -4.46 1.15 -29.15
N ILE A 114 -4.18 1.07 -27.85
CA ILE A 114 -5.19 1.27 -26.81
C ILE A 114 -5.71 2.71 -26.88
N SER A 115 -7.00 2.87 -27.13
CA SER A 115 -7.69 4.16 -27.15
C SER A 115 -8.36 4.49 -25.82
N SER A 116 -8.90 3.48 -25.12
CA SER A 116 -9.51 3.64 -23.80
C SER A 116 -9.50 2.34 -23.01
N TYR A 117 -9.65 2.48 -21.69
CA TYR A 117 -9.82 1.36 -20.77
C TYR A 117 -10.72 1.78 -19.62
N THR A 118 -11.54 0.88 -19.12
CA THR A 118 -12.41 1.13 -17.97
C THR A 118 -12.66 -0.16 -17.18
N VAL A 119 -12.74 -0.07 -15.86
CA VAL A 119 -13.14 -1.21 -15.02
C VAL A 119 -14.64 -1.40 -15.14
N THR A 120 -15.08 -2.60 -15.47
CA THR A 120 -16.49 -2.97 -15.65
C THR A 120 -16.99 -3.86 -14.53
N GLY A 121 -16.09 -4.52 -13.80
CA GLY A 121 -16.43 -5.41 -12.70
C GLY A 121 -15.20 -5.82 -11.90
N GLY A 122 -15.45 -6.51 -10.81
CA GLY A 122 -14.38 -7.08 -10.01
C GLY A 122 -14.91 -7.87 -8.82
N ASN A 123 -14.09 -8.79 -8.35
CA ASN A 123 -14.36 -9.60 -7.17
C ASN A 123 -13.18 -9.46 -6.20
N PHE A 124 -13.50 -9.24 -4.93
CA PHE A 124 -12.53 -9.17 -3.85
C PHE A 124 -12.67 -10.40 -2.96
N GLU A 125 -11.66 -11.25 -2.93
CA GLU A 125 -11.62 -12.36 -1.99
C GLU A 125 -11.26 -11.84 -0.58
N GLN A 126 -12.28 -11.74 0.26
CA GLN A 126 -12.12 -11.30 1.64
C GLN A 126 -11.21 -12.27 2.39
N GLY A 127 -10.10 -11.75 2.95
CA GLY A 127 -9.06 -12.54 3.64
C GLY A 127 -7.88 -12.99 2.77
N ARG A 128 -7.96 -12.80 1.45
CA ARG A 128 -6.81 -12.89 0.54
C ARG A 128 -6.46 -11.50 0.04
N ASN A 129 -5.18 -11.21 -0.01
CA ASN A 129 -4.68 -9.95 -0.58
C ASN A 129 -4.73 -9.98 -2.12
N ILE A 130 -5.83 -10.49 -2.68
CA ILE A 130 -6.03 -10.72 -4.11
C ILE A 130 -7.33 -10.05 -4.55
N VAL A 131 -7.27 -9.39 -5.69
CA VAL A 131 -8.41 -8.78 -6.38
C VAL A 131 -8.42 -9.27 -7.82
N ASP A 132 -9.56 -9.76 -8.27
CA ASP A 132 -9.83 -10.05 -9.69
C ASP A 132 -10.67 -8.91 -10.26
N LEU A 133 -10.18 -8.22 -11.28
CA LEU A 133 -10.88 -7.14 -11.97
C LEU A 133 -11.22 -7.55 -13.40
N THR A 134 -12.36 -7.11 -13.88
CA THR A 134 -12.71 -7.12 -15.30
C THR A 134 -12.57 -5.72 -15.85
N MET A 135 -11.77 -5.56 -16.89
CA MET A 135 -11.56 -4.29 -17.56
C MET A 135 -11.99 -4.40 -19.01
N LYS A 136 -12.76 -3.43 -19.49
CA LYS A 136 -13.01 -3.26 -20.90
C LYS A 136 -11.89 -2.43 -21.50
N VAL A 137 -11.14 -3.03 -22.43
CA VAL A 137 -10.06 -2.37 -23.16
C VAL A 137 -10.55 -2.15 -24.60
N THR A 138 -10.39 -0.93 -25.09
CA THR A 138 -10.73 -0.57 -26.47
C THR A 138 -9.45 -0.24 -27.20
N ARG A 139 -9.21 -0.94 -28.30
CA ARG A 139 -8.18 -0.66 -29.28
C ARG A 139 -8.81 -0.04 -30.53
N THR A 140 -8.03 0.41 -31.48
CA THR A 140 -8.50 1.22 -32.61
C THR A 140 -9.64 0.56 -33.40
N GLY A 141 -9.77 -0.75 -33.39
CA GLY A 141 -10.79 -1.46 -34.19
C GLY A 141 -11.76 -2.30 -33.37
N GLN A 142 -11.52 -2.52 -32.10
CA GLN A 142 -12.31 -3.45 -31.30
C GLN A 142 -12.25 -3.17 -29.80
N SER A 143 -13.26 -3.66 -29.08
CA SER A 143 -13.29 -3.67 -27.61
C SER A 143 -13.41 -5.09 -27.13
N TYR A 144 -12.72 -5.43 -26.06
CA TYR A 144 -12.78 -6.73 -25.41
C TYR A 144 -12.62 -6.61 -23.90
N ASP A 145 -13.10 -7.60 -23.19
CA ASP A 145 -12.92 -7.66 -21.73
C ASP A 145 -11.61 -8.37 -21.40
N VAL A 146 -10.91 -7.85 -20.41
CA VAL A 146 -9.66 -8.39 -19.88
C VAL A 146 -9.85 -8.67 -18.41
N HIS A 147 -9.52 -9.88 -18.00
CA HIS A 147 -9.51 -10.25 -16.57
C HIS A 147 -8.10 -10.06 -16.02
N ILE A 148 -8.01 -9.27 -14.95
CA ILE A 148 -6.74 -8.94 -14.30
C ILE A 148 -6.79 -9.40 -12.87
N LYS A 149 -5.80 -10.18 -12.49
CA LYS A 149 -5.58 -10.58 -11.12
C LYS A 149 -4.46 -9.74 -10.51
N LEU A 150 -4.75 -9.09 -9.38
CA LEU A 150 -3.79 -8.30 -8.62
C LEU A 150 -3.57 -8.92 -7.24
N GLU A 151 -2.35 -8.81 -6.74
CA GLU A 151 -1.97 -9.18 -5.39
C GLU A 151 -1.38 -7.98 -4.66
N LEU A 152 -1.66 -7.88 -3.36
CA LEU A 152 -1.09 -6.87 -2.50
C LEU A 152 0.28 -7.33 -1.98
N VAL A 153 1.36 -6.78 -2.52
CA VAL A 153 2.75 -7.06 -2.14
C VAL A 153 3.35 -5.84 -1.48
N SER A 154 3.76 -5.95 -0.22
CA SER A 154 4.42 -4.83 0.50
C SER A 154 3.65 -3.51 0.43
N ARG A 155 2.32 -3.56 0.62
CA ARG A 155 1.36 -2.44 0.54
C ARG A 155 1.15 -1.85 -0.86
N ASN A 156 1.65 -2.48 -1.90
CA ASN A 156 1.42 -2.08 -3.28
C ASN A 156 0.66 -3.17 -4.04
N TRP A 157 -0.34 -2.78 -4.79
CA TRP A 157 -1.01 -3.71 -5.69
C TRP A 157 -0.13 -4.00 -6.91
N LYS A 158 0.10 -5.28 -7.17
CA LYS A 158 0.89 -5.78 -8.30
C LYS A 158 0.03 -6.70 -9.16
N ILE A 159 0.15 -6.59 -10.46
CA ILE A 159 -0.54 -7.46 -11.40
C ILE A 159 0.17 -8.81 -11.43
N LEU A 160 -0.55 -9.88 -11.08
CA LEU A 160 -0.09 -11.27 -11.19
C LEU A 160 -0.34 -11.84 -12.56
N SER A 161 -1.52 -11.56 -13.11
CA SER A 161 -1.89 -12.04 -14.43
C SER A 161 -2.90 -11.12 -15.10
N ALA A 162 -2.86 -11.12 -16.42
CA ALA A 162 -3.89 -10.55 -17.26
C ALA A 162 -4.09 -11.46 -18.47
N ASP A 163 -5.34 -11.65 -18.91
CA ASP A 163 -5.66 -12.44 -20.10
C ASP A 163 -5.62 -11.62 -21.40
N GLY A 164 -5.16 -10.36 -21.30
CA GLY A 164 -4.89 -9.46 -22.39
C GLY A 164 -4.03 -8.26 -21.98
N VAL A 165 -3.40 -7.60 -22.93
CA VAL A 165 -2.65 -6.34 -22.72
C VAL A 165 -3.40 -5.18 -23.32
#